data_534e32f44c0a0fed73336d23485b5748
#
_entry.id   534e32f44c0a0fed73336d23485b5748
#
_cell.length_a   1.000
_cell.length_b   1.000
_cell.length_c   1.000
_cell.angle_alpha   90.00
_cell.angle_beta   90.00
_cell.angle_gamma   90.00
#
_symmetry.space_group_name_H-M   'P 1'
#
loop_
_entity.id
_entity.type
_entity.pdbx_description
1 polymer ?
#
loop_
_entity_poly.entity_id
_entity_poly.type
_entity_poly.pdbx_seq_one_letter_code
_entity_poly.pdbx_strand_id
1 'polypeptide(L)'
;VIEGDIESMVDAEKIVASGAKAVQIRTGGDCHLDAPMLKPAIDSLDLDSIDIIFIENIGNLVCPAEFDTGAMLKVMLLSVPEGDDKVLKYPLMFSVCDGLLITKTDCASMFDFDMEKLKKRVQLLNPKLHIIPLCAKTGENTNTWIQWLKEQRDAYLGLQRG
;
A
#
# COMPACT_ATOMS: atom_id res chain seq x y z
N VAL A 1 -5.72 8.24 -8.04
CA VAL A 1 -5.76 7.69 -6.68
C VAL A 1 -7.20 7.74 -6.17
N ILE A 2 -7.66 6.66 -5.54
CA ILE A 2 -8.90 6.64 -4.74
C ILE A 2 -8.47 6.59 -3.28
N GLU A 3 -8.86 7.57 -2.51
CA GLU A 3 -8.44 7.74 -1.12
C GLU A 3 -9.63 7.57 -0.18
N GLY A 4 -9.50 6.68 0.80
CA GLY A 4 -10.45 6.49 1.87
C GLY A 4 -10.04 7.22 3.13
N ASP A 5 -10.89 8.10 3.63
CA ASP A 5 -10.68 8.75 4.92
C ASP A 5 -12.02 8.86 5.66
N ILE A 6 -11.93 8.95 6.98
CA ILE A 6 -13.13 9.07 7.83
C ILE A 6 -13.81 10.43 7.59
N GLU A 7 -13.05 11.54 7.54
CA GLU A 7 -13.60 12.90 7.41
C GLU A 7 -12.73 13.90 6.63
N SER A 8 -11.41 13.69 6.52
CA SER A 8 -10.44 14.67 6.00
C SER A 8 -10.34 14.68 4.48
N MET A 9 -10.07 15.84 3.88
CA MET A 9 -9.77 16.01 2.44
C MET A 9 -8.30 16.40 2.18
N VAL A 10 -7.50 16.52 3.24
CA VAL A 10 -6.14 17.07 3.14
C VAL A 10 -5.22 16.22 2.25
N ASP A 11 -5.37 14.90 2.30
CA ASP A 11 -4.50 14.01 1.53
C ASP A 11 -4.90 13.96 0.06
N ALA A 12 -6.18 14.00 -0.26
CA ALA A 12 -6.66 14.17 -1.63
C ALA A 12 -6.13 15.49 -2.27
N GLU A 13 -6.10 16.58 -1.53
CA GLU A 13 -5.55 17.85 -1.99
C GLU A 13 -4.04 17.76 -2.30
N LYS A 14 -3.27 17.03 -1.48
CA LYS A 14 -1.84 16.78 -1.72
C LYS A 14 -1.62 15.95 -2.98
N ILE A 15 -2.44 14.94 -3.21
CA ILE A 15 -2.38 14.09 -4.41
C ILE A 15 -2.65 14.93 -5.65
N VAL A 16 -3.68 15.75 -5.64
CA VAL A 16 -3.98 16.67 -6.76
C VAL A 16 -2.84 17.66 -6.99
N ALA A 17 -2.25 18.20 -5.93
CA ALA A 17 -1.10 19.09 -6.03
C ALA A 17 0.15 18.41 -6.65
N SER A 18 0.26 17.09 -6.55
CA SER A 18 1.31 16.30 -7.23
C SER A 18 1.05 16.06 -8.73
N GLY A 19 -0.11 16.48 -9.25
CA GLY A 19 -0.52 16.30 -10.64
C GLY A 19 -1.30 15.03 -10.92
N ALA A 20 -1.59 14.21 -9.91
CA ALA A 20 -2.40 13.01 -10.05
C ALA A 20 -3.90 13.30 -9.87
N LYS A 21 -4.76 12.53 -10.52
CA LYS A 21 -6.21 12.58 -10.27
C LYS A 21 -6.50 11.91 -8.92
N ALA A 22 -7.35 12.52 -8.10
CA ALA A 22 -7.79 11.96 -6.83
C ALA A 22 -9.32 11.96 -6.74
N VAL A 23 -9.86 10.87 -6.18
CA VAL A 23 -11.27 10.75 -5.78
C VAL A 23 -11.28 10.33 -4.33
N GLN A 24 -12.00 11.07 -3.50
CA GLN A 24 -12.10 10.75 -2.09
C GLN A 24 -13.41 10.04 -1.76
N ILE A 25 -13.31 9.00 -0.93
CA ILE A 25 -14.43 8.30 -0.32
C ILE A 25 -14.43 8.62 1.17
N ARG A 26 -15.52 9.22 1.66
CA ARG A 26 -15.73 9.41 3.09
C ARG A 26 -16.46 8.19 3.63
N THR A 27 -15.83 7.50 4.58
CA THR A 27 -16.39 6.26 5.13
C THR A 27 -17.41 6.50 6.24
N GLY A 28 -17.47 7.73 6.79
CA GLY A 28 -18.45 8.08 7.83
C GLY A 28 -18.28 7.32 9.14
N GLY A 29 -17.10 6.73 9.39
CA GLY A 29 -16.78 5.97 10.59
C GLY A 29 -16.37 4.53 10.36
N ASP A 30 -16.51 4.01 9.14
CA ASP A 30 -15.99 2.68 8.80
C ASP A 30 -14.46 2.70 8.77
N CYS A 31 -13.84 1.64 9.31
CA CYS A 31 -12.40 1.51 9.46
C CYS A 31 -11.73 0.82 8.26
N HIS A 32 -12.41 0.70 7.12
CA HIS A 32 -11.92 0.07 5.89
C HIS A 32 -12.65 0.59 4.67
N LEU A 33 -12.11 0.31 3.50
CA LEU A 33 -12.79 0.33 2.21
C LEU A 33 -13.02 -1.10 1.75
N ASP A 34 -14.16 -1.34 1.10
CA ASP A 34 -14.48 -2.58 0.40
C ASP A 34 -14.88 -2.32 -1.06
N ALA A 35 -15.04 -3.39 -1.85
CA ALA A 35 -15.38 -3.28 -3.26
C ALA A 35 -16.72 -2.54 -3.53
N PRO A 36 -17.81 -2.73 -2.76
CA PRO A 36 -19.03 -1.93 -2.89
C PRO A 36 -18.81 -0.44 -2.70
N MET A 37 -17.97 -0.01 -1.73
CA MET A 37 -17.68 1.40 -1.48
C MET A 37 -16.87 2.02 -2.62
N LEU A 38 -15.99 1.24 -3.25
CA LEU A 38 -15.12 1.70 -4.34
C LEU A 38 -15.85 1.85 -5.67
N LYS A 39 -16.90 1.08 -5.90
CA LYS A 39 -17.58 1.03 -7.20
C LYS A 39 -18.01 2.41 -7.73
N PRO A 40 -18.68 3.29 -6.98
CA PRO A 40 -19.07 4.62 -7.49
C PRO A 40 -17.87 5.49 -7.86
N ALA A 41 -16.76 5.39 -7.10
CA ALA A 41 -15.54 6.13 -7.40
C ALA A 41 -14.89 5.62 -8.70
N ILE A 42 -14.80 4.31 -8.89
CA ILE A 42 -14.27 3.70 -10.10
C ILE A 42 -15.12 4.06 -11.31
N ASP A 43 -16.45 3.98 -11.19
CA ASP A 43 -17.39 4.32 -12.27
C ASP A 43 -17.29 5.79 -12.72
N SER A 44 -16.77 6.68 -11.86
CA SER A 44 -16.54 8.10 -12.17
C SER A 44 -15.24 8.38 -12.91
N LEU A 45 -14.34 7.40 -13.03
CA LEU A 45 -13.04 7.55 -13.67
C LEU A 45 -13.11 7.23 -15.16
N ASP A 46 -12.35 7.98 -15.96
CA ASP A 46 -12.05 7.65 -17.34
C ASP A 46 -10.93 6.59 -17.38
N LEU A 47 -11.33 5.32 -17.32
CA LEU A 47 -10.41 4.18 -17.23
C LEU A 47 -9.48 4.03 -18.44
N ASP A 48 -9.89 4.49 -19.62
CA ASP A 48 -9.08 4.43 -20.83
C ASP A 48 -7.84 5.34 -20.77
N SER A 49 -7.87 6.34 -19.89
CA SER A 49 -6.76 7.27 -19.66
C SER A 49 -5.86 6.92 -18.47
N ILE A 50 -6.10 5.78 -17.81
CA ILE A 50 -5.45 5.41 -16.54
C ILE A 50 -4.68 4.11 -16.69
N ASP A 51 -3.40 4.12 -16.35
CA ASP A 51 -2.56 2.90 -16.32
C ASP A 51 -2.65 2.14 -15.00
N ILE A 52 -2.76 2.85 -13.86
CA ILE A 52 -2.77 2.27 -12.51
C ILE A 52 -3.70 3.10 -11.62
N ILE A 53 -4.54 2.42 -10.87
CA ILE A 53 -5.34 3.00 -9.79
C ILE A 53 -4.73 2.59 -8.46
N PHE A 54 -4.34 3.57 -7.65
CA PHE A 54 -3.99 3.36 -6.26
C PHE A 54 -5.23 3.54 -5.39
N ILE A 55 -5.51 2.57 -4.54
CA ILE A 55 -6.55 2.64 -3.52
C ILE A 55 -5.86 2.79 -2.18
N GLU A 56 -5.97 3.96 -1.57
CA GLU A 56 -5.48 4.20 -0.21
C GLU A 56 -6.60 3.86 0.77
N ASN A 57 -6.37 2.81 1.55
CA ASN A 57 -7.32 2.34 2.55
C ASN A 57 -7.13 3.10 3.88
N ILE A 58 -8.08 2.95 4.80
CA ILE A 58 -8.00 3.56 6.13
C ILE A 58 -6.77 3.01 6.87
N GLY A 59 -6.03 3.90 7.54
CA GLY A 59 -4.74 3.60 8.15
C GLY A 59 -4.83 2.71 9.39
N ASN A 60 -5.03 1.41 9.20
CA ASN A 60 -4.91 0.40 10.26
C ASN A 60 -4.50 -0.97 9.69
N LEU A 61 -4.10 -1.90 10.56
CA LEU A 61 -3.60 -3.23 10.16
C LEU A 61 -4.60 -4.37 10.47
N VAL A 62 -5.85 -4.05 10.76
CA VAL A 62 -6.88 -5.04 11.12
C VAL A 62 -7.95 -5.10 10.04
N CYS A 63 -8.83 -4.10 9.97
CA CYS A 63 -9.97 -4.10 9.08
C CYS A 63 -9.59 -4.27 7.59
N PRO A 64 -8.60 -3.54 7.03
CA PRO A 64 -8.23 -3.73 5.62
C PRO A 64 -7.67 -5.12 5.28
N ALA A 65 -7.27 -5.92 6.27
CA ALA A 65 -6.86 -7.30 6.05
C ALA A 65 -8.06 -8.26 5.85
N GLU A 66 -9.23 -7.91 6.40
CA GLU A 66 -10.42 -8.76 6.39
C GLU A 66 -11.36 -8.44 5.22
N PHE A 67 -11.32 -7.20 4.71
CA PHE A 67 -12.21 -6.74 3.66
C PHE A 67 -11.51 -6.67 2.30
N ASP A 68 -12.20 -7.16 1.27
CA ASP A 68 -11.65 -7.16 -0.08
C ASP A 68 -12.08 -5.92 -0.87
N THR A 69 -11.11 -5.22 -1.40
CA THR A 69 -11.31 -4.06 -2.29
C THR A 69 -11.46 -4.46 -3.75
N GLY A 70 -11.21 -5.72 -4.11
CA GLY A 70 -11.11 -6.16 -5.49
C GLY A 70 -9.82 -5.71 -6.21
N ALA A 71 -8.87 -5.13 -5.48
CA ALA A 71 -7.59 -4.72 -6.05
C ALA A 71 -6.74 -5.93 -6.45
N MET A 72 -6.03 -5.81 -7.58
CA MET A 72 -5.11 -6.84 -8.07
C MET A 72 -3.97 -7.14 -7.09
N LEU A 73 -3.46 -6.12 -6.41
CA LEU A 73 -2.36 -6.22 -5.46
C LEU A 73 -2.75 -5.54 -4.14
N LYS A 74 -2.38 -6.18 -3.04
CA LYS A 74 -2.44 -5.59 -1.71
C LYS A 74 -1.02 -5.28 -1.24
N VAL A 75 -0.76 -4.01 -0.99
CA VAL A 75 0.54 -3.52 -0.53
C VAL A 75 0.37 -2.82 0.81
N MET A 76 1.09 -3.29 1.81
CA MET A 76 1.09 -2.64 3.11
C MET A 76 2.35 -1.78 3.31
N LEU A 77 2.21 -0.73 4.10
CA LEU A 77 3.30 0.11 4.54
C LEU A 77 3.57 -0.12 6.02
N LEU A 78 4.84 -0.30 6.37
CA LEU A 78 5.31 -0.36 7.75
C LEU A 78 6.46 0.61 7.89
N SER A 79 6.30 1.63 8.72
CA SER A 79 7.42 2.54 8.99
C SER A 79 8.34 2.00 10.08
N VAL A 80 9.65 2.29 9.95
CA VAL A 80 10.65 1.91 10.97
C VAL A 80 10.23 2.27 12.40
N PRO A 81 9.71 3.48 12.68
CA PRO A 81 9.25 3.84 14.04
C PRO A 81 8.13 2.97 14.62
N GLU A 82 7.38 2.23 13.78
CA GLU A 82 6.31 1.36 14.26
C GLU A 82 6.80 0.04 14.85
N GLY A 83 8.03 -0.35 14.55
CA GLY A 83 8.68 -1.53 15.11
C GLY A 83 8.53 -2.81 14.28
N ASP A 84 9.54 -3.69 14.40
CA ASP A 84 9.60 -4.99 13.69
C ASP A 84 8.67 -6.06 14.26
N ASP A 85 8.05 -5.80 15.40
CA ASP A 85 7.14 -6.71 16.08
C ASP A 85 5.69 -6.65 15.56
N LYS A 86 5.37 -5.72 14.65
CA LYS A 86 4.04 -5.59 14.05
C LYS A 86 3.57 -6.88 13.38
N VAL A 87 4.48 -7.66 12.78
CA VAL A 87 4.15 -8.94 12.16
C VAL A 87 3.59 -9.95 13.19
N LEU A 88 4.01 -9.87 14.44
CA LEU A 88 3.51 -10.74 15.52
C LEU A 88 2.14 -10.28 16.03
N LYS A 89 1.87 -8.98 15.97
CA LYS A 89 0.62 -8.38 16.46
C LYS A 89 -0.51 -8.44 15.42
N TYR A 90 -0.17 -8.35 14.13
CA TYR A 90 -1.12 -8.27 13.02
C TYR A 90 -0.82 -9.29 11.92
N PRO A 91 -0.71 -10.59 12.24
CA PRO A 91 -0.23 -11.61 11.28
C PRO A 91 -1.11 -11.72 10.04
N LEU A 92 -2.43 -11.48 10.15
CA LEU A 92 -3.34 -11.57 9.01
C LEU A 92 -2.95 -10.58 7.91
N MET A 93 -2.67 -9.32 8.24
CA MET A 93 -2.27 -8.31 7.26
C MET A 93 -1.04 -8.75 6.46
N PHE A 94 -0.01 -9.28 7.14
CA PHE A 94 1.19 -9.77 6.46
C PHE A 94 0.94 -11.03 5.61
N SER A 95 -0.05 -11.84 5.97
CA SER A 95 -0.37 -13.07 5.22
C SER A 95 -1.19 -12.82 3.95
N VAL A 96 -1.96 -11.73 3.89
CA VAL A 96 -2.84 -11.42 2.75
C VAL A 96 -2.24 -10.43 1.75
N CYS A 97 -1.12 -9.77 2.09
CA CYS A 97 -0.47 -8.81 1.22
C CYS A 97 0.51 -9.45 0.23
N ASP A 98 0.69 -8.81 -0.93
CA ASP A 98 1.64 -9.17 -1.98
C ASP A 98 2.95 -8.40 -1.81
N GLY A 99 2.88 -7.17 -1.30
CA GLY A 99 4.02 -6.28 -1.07
C GLY A 99 4.05 -5.68 0.33
N LEU A 100 5.25 -5.52 0.87
CA LEU A 100 5.54 -4.80 2.11
C LEU A 100 6.57 -3.71 1.83
N LEU A 101 6.18 -2.45 1.94
CA LEU A 101 7.08 -1.31 1.89
C LEU A 101 7.51 -0.96 3.32
N ILE A 102 8.79 -1.13 3.62
CA ILE A 102 9.34 -0.67 4.89
C ILE A 102 9.81 0.77 4.69
N THR A 103 9.09 1.72 5.26
CA THR A 103 9.29 3.14 5.02
C THR A 103 10.12 3.81 6.10
N LYS A 104 10.60 5.04 5.83
CA LYS A 104 11.41 5.85 6.75
C LYS A 104 12.70 5.14 7.17
N THR A 105 13.38 4.48 6.22
CA THR A 105 14.66 3.79 6.47
C THR A 105 15.76 4.72 6.93
N ASP A 106 15.69 6.01 6.60
CA ASP A 106 16.57 7.07 7.08
C ASP A 106 16.56 7.23 8.62
N CYS A 107 15.51 6.78 9.29
CA CYS A 107 15.39 6.82 10.74
C CYS A 107 15.88 5.54 11.44
N ALA A 108 16.36 4.52 10.72
CA ALA A 108 16.64 3.20 11.29
C ALA A 108 17.64 3.22 12.45
N SER A 109 18.62 4.12 12.42
CA SER A 109 19.60 4.27 13.52
C SER A 109 19.02 4.86 14.80
N MET A 110 17.80 5.41 14.76
CA MET A 110 17.14 6.08 15.90
C MET A 110 16.16 5.15 16.64
N PHE A 111 15.91 3.97 16.10
CA PHE A 111 14.91 3.02 16.61
C PHE A 111 15.51 1.62 16.73
N ASP A 112 14.99 0.83 17.67
CA ASP A 112 15.31 -0.60 17.79
C ASP A 112 14.48 -1.37 16.79
N PHE A 113 14.94 -1.33 15.52
CA PHE A 113 14.29 -2.01 14.38
C PHE A 113 15.25 -2.99 13.73
N ASP A 114 14.95 -4.26 13.85
CA ASP A 114 15.76 -5.35 13.28
C ASP A 114 15.13 -5.85 11.97
N MET A 115 15.68 -5.37 10.85
CA MET A 115 15.25 -5.73 9.50
C MET A 115 15.31 -7.23 9.23
N GLU A 116 16.37 -7.90 9.66
CA GLU A 116 16.56 -9.32 9.41
C GLU A 116 15.59 -10.18 10.23
N LYS A 117 15.31 -9.75 11.45
CA LYS A 117 14.32 -10.38 12.32
C LYS A 117 12.90 -10.24 11.73
N LEU A 118 12.56 -9.06 11.23
CA LEU A 118 11.29 -8.83 10.53
C LEU A 118 11.17 -9.75 9.31
N LYS A 119 12.17 -9.77 8.42
CA LYS A 119 12.19 -10.61 7.22
C LYS A 119 11.99 -12.09 7.55
N LYS A 120 12.70 -12.62 8.56
CA LYS A 120 12.55 -14.01 8.99
C LYS A 120 11.13 -14.32 9.46
N ARG A 121 10.53 -13.44 10.26
CA ARG A 121 9.15 -13.60 10.73
C ARG A 121 8.15 -13.59 9.58
N VAL A 122 8.32 -12.64 8.65
CA VAL A 122 7.48 -12.51 7.46
C VAL A 122 7.60 -13.75 6.57
N GLN A 123 8.81 -14.26 6.32
CA GLN A 123 9.02 -15.44 5.50
C GLN A 123 8.36 -16.71 6.06
N LEU A 124 8.26 -16.84 7.37
CA LEU A 124 7.55 -17.95 8.01
C LEU A 124 6.03 -17.85 7.80
N LEU A 125 5.50 -16.65 7.71
CA LEU A 125 4.08 -16.39 7.59
C LEU A 125 3.62 -16.31 6.13
N ASN A 126 4.36 -15.62 5.30
CA ASN A 126 4.08 -15.40 3.88
C ASN A 126 5.38 -15.37 3.06
N PRO A 127 5.86 -16.54 2.60
CA PRO A 127 7.11 -16.64 1.82
C PRO A 127 7.09 -15.87 0.50
N LYS A 128 5.91 -15.51 0.00
CA LYS A 128 5.73 -14.81 -1.28
C LYS A 128 5.71 -13.29 -1.12
N LEU A 129 5.60 -12.77 0.10
CA LEU A 129 5.52 -11.34 0.35
C LEU A 129 6.80 -10.64 -0.10
N HIS A 130 6.67 -9.73 -1.06
CA HIS A 130 7.80 -8.96 -1.58
C HIS A 130 8.12 -7.78 -0.67
N ILE A 131 9.34 -7.75 -0.09
CA ILE A 131 9.74 -6.74 0.90
C ILE A 131 10.66 -5.73 0.24
N ILE A 132 10.27 -4.45 0.27
CA ILE A 132 11.06 -3.33 -0.29
C ILE A 132 11.26 -2.29 0.82
N PRO A 133 12.47 -2.20 1.41
CA PRO A 133 12.81 -1.06 2.26
C PRO A 133 13.08 0.17 1.40
N LEU A 134 12.49 1.31 1.76
CA LEU A 134 12.66 2.57 1.03
C LEU A 134 12.54 3.80 1.94
N CYS A 135 13.04 4.93 1.43
CA CYS A 135 12.80 6.23 2.03
C CYS A 135 12.23 7.19 0.98
N ALA A 136 10.96 7.53 1.09
CA ALA A 136 10.31 8.46 0.16
C ALA A 136 10.90 9.88 0.26
N LYS A 137 11.40 10.29 1.44
CA LYS A 137 12.00 11.60 1.68
C LYS A 137 13.30 11.79 0.90
N THR A 138 14.15 10.78 0.86
CA THR A 138 15.46 10.83 0.17
C THR A 138 15.41 10.28 -1.25
N GLY A 139 14.36 9.56 -1.61
CA GLY A 139 14.24 8.80 -2.85
C GLY A 139 14.94 7.45 -2.83
N GLU A 140 15.54 7.06 -1.71
CA GLU A 140 16.23 5.77 -1.59
C GLU A 140 15.28 4.61 -1.89
N ASN A 141 15.70 3.72 -2.80
CA ASN A 141 14.97 2.54 -3.27
C ASN A 141 13.56 2.79 -3.85
N THR A 142 13.14 4.03 -4.09
CA THR A 142 11.85 4.31 -4.75
C THR A 142 11.79 3.73 -6.16
N ASN A 143 12.92 3.70 -6.88
CA ASN A 143 12.99 3.08 -8.20
C ASN A 143 12.75 1.56 -8.15
N THR A 144 13.19 0.88 -7.11
CA THR A 144 12.92 -0.56 -6.90
C THR A 144 11.41 -0.82 -6.74
N TRP A 145 10.73 0.02 -5.98
CA TRP A 145 9.28 -0.01 -5.85
C TRP A 145 8.57 0.21 -7.18
N ILE A 146 8.94 1.28 -7.91
CA ILE A 146 8.33 1.62 -9.20
C ILE A 146 8.55 0.47 -10.21
N GLN A 147 9.74 -0.11 -10.24
CA GLN A 147 10.05 -1.22 -11.13
C GLN A 147 9.22 -2.45 -10.80
N TRP A 148 9.13 -2.84 -9.54
CA TRP A 148 8.31 -3.97 -9.10
C TRP A 148 6.83 -3.78 -9.48
N LEU A 149 6.29 -2.57 -9.25
CA LEU A 149 4.90 -2.24 -9.59
C LEU A 149 4.63 -2.38 -11.10
N LYS A 150 5.56 -1.88 -11.94
CA LYS A 150 5.47 -2.03 -13.40
C LYS A 150 5.49 -3.51 -13.82
N GLU A 151 6.36 -4.30 -13.21
CA GLU A 151 6.45 -5.74 -13.46
C GLU A 151 5.14 -6.47 -13.12
N GLN A 152 4.52 -6.14 -11.98
CA GLN A 152 3.23 -6.73 -11.61
C GLN A 152 2.12 -6.32 -12.57
N ARG A 153 2.05 -5.04 -12.95
CA ARG A 153 1.10 -4.56 -13.96
C ARG A 153 1.27 -5.28 -15.29
N ASP A 154 2.49 -5.37 -15.79
CA ASP A 154 2.79 -5.97 -17.10
C ASP A 154 2.49 -7.48 -17.09
N ALA A 155 2.78 -8.16 -16.00
CA ALA A 155 2.42 -9.57 -15.81
C ALA A 155 0.89 -9.76 -15.82
N TYR A 156 0.16 -8.90 -15.12
CA TYR A 156 -1.31 -8.95 -15.08
C TYR A 156 -1.93 -8.71 -16.47
N LEU A 157 -1.40 -7.75 -17.21
CA LEU A 157 -1.87 -7.44 -18.57
C LEU A 157 -1.38 -8.43 -19.63
N GLY A 158 -0.55 -9.42 -19.27
CA GLY A 158 0.05 -10.38 -20.21
C GLY A 158 1.07 -9.73 -21.14
N LEU A 159 1.60 -8.58 -20.79
CA LEU A 159 2.60 -7.88 -21.57
C LEU A 159 3.96 -8.58 -21.39
N GLN A 160 4.45 -9.20 -22.45
CA GLN A 160 5.82 -9.71 -22.46
C GLN A 160 6.78 -8.54 -22.66
N ARG A 161 7.83 -8.49 -21.86
CA ARG A 161 8.93 -7.56 -22.08
C ARG A 161 9.64 -7.92 -23.38
N GLY A 162 9.60 -7.03 -24.36
CA GLY A 162 10.42 -7.11 -25.57
C GLY A 162 11.88 -6.83 -25.28
#